data_db00b61297988d7b46420314e6afd4ff
#
_entry.id   db00b61297988d7b46420314e6afd4ff
#
_cell.length_a   1.000
_cell.length_b   1.000
_cell.length_c   1.000
_cell.angle_alpha   90.00
_cell.angle_beta   90.00
_cell.angle_gamma   90.00
#
_symmetry.space_group_name_H-M   'P 1'
#
loop_
_entity.id
_entity.type
_entity.pdbx_description
1 polymer ?
#
loop_
_entity_poly.entity_id
_entity_poly.type
_entity_poly.pdbx_seq_one_letter_code
_entity_poly.pdbx_strand_id
1 'polypeptide(L)'
;MRMTRIALSVCAVALCAFAACSHGTTTNSGRTVRTVEISDLVKPGVIYASPGDEVRWMNARENPVRVGFLNRNLLEDHQCQNGIVNLLGEVNDLITIAPGESISLCPVRAGDLRYNVWFDADNPRGSMSPTMTVRIRGG
;
A
#
# COMPACT_ATOMS: atom_id res chain seq x y z
N MET A 1 -57.07 15.76 -56.92
CA MET A 1 -55.94 15.75 -57.89
C MET A 1 -54.63 15.67 -57.13
N ARG A 2 -54.00 14.55 -57.25
CA ARG A 2 -52.51 14.38 -57.22
C ARG A 2 -51.73 15.02 -56.03
N MET A 3 -50.95 14.41 -55.42
CA MET A 3 -49.99 13.30 -55.50
C MET A 3 -48.97 13.53 -54.38
N THR A 4 -48.77 12.52 -53.59
CA THR A 4 -47.53 11.72 -53.58
C THR A 4 -46.32 12.41 -52.98
N ARG A 5 -45.80 11.90 -51.97
CA ARG A 5 -44.56 11.03 -51.84
C ARG A 5 -43.86 11.43 -50.60
N ILE A 6 -43.43 10.63 -49.92
CA ILE A 6 -42.56 9.49 -49.79
C ILE A 6 -41.85 9.63 -48.47
N ALA A 7 -41.93 8.56 -47.75
CA ALA A 7 -41.14 8.26 -46.57
C ALA A 7 -39.66 8.39 -46.84
N LEU A 8 -38.92 8.84 -45.87
CA LEU A 8 -37.56 8.35 -45.67
C LEU A 8 -37.34 8.10 -44.18
N SER A 9 -37.37 6.84 -43.89
CA SER A 9 -36.93 6.25 -42.66
C SER A 9 -35.42 6.45 -42.59
N VAL A 10 -34.94 7.17 -41.60
CA VAL A 10 -33.52 7.19 -41.27
C VAL A 10 -33.37 6.45 -39.95
N CYS A 11 -32.95 5.22 -40.04
CA CYS A 11 -32.45 4.43 -38.94
C CYS A 11 -31.21 5.12 -38.39
N ALA A 12 -31.35 5.79 -37.27
CA ALA A 12 -30.21 6.21 -36.48
C ALA A 12 -29.70 4.99 -35.70
N VAL A 13 -28.65 4.40 -36.23
CA VAL A 13 -27.86 3.38 -35.50
C VAL A 13 -27.17 4.08 -34.37
N ALA A 14 -27.68 3.87 -33.15
CA ALA A 14 -27.00 4.28 -31.93
C ALA A 14 -25.79 3.35 -31.74
N LEU A 15 -24.60 3.85 -32.08
CA LEU A 15 -23.34 3.23 -31.62
C LEU A 15 -23.25 3.44 -30.11
N CYS A 16 -23.57 2.38 -29.36
CA CYS A 16 -23.15 2.28 -27.97
C CYS A 16 -21.64 2.12 -27.94
N ALA A 17 -20.93 3.22 -27.73
CA ALA A 17 -19.52 3.18 -27.37
C ALA A 17 -19.41 2.57 -25.97
N PHE A 18 -19.05 1.31 -25.88
CA PHE A 18 -18.60 0.70 -24.63
C PHE A 18 -17.29 1.40 -24.24
N ALA A 19 -17.41 2.35 -23.34
CA ALA A 19 -16.26 2.85 -22.61
C ALA A 19 -15.75 1.70 -21.75
N ALA A 20 -14.77 0.97 -22.27
CA ALA A 20 -13.97 0.05 -21.48
C ALA A 20 -13.26 0.89 -20.42
N CYS A 21 -13.73 0.82 -19.17
CA CYS A 21 -12.98 1.26 -18.02
C CYS A 21 -11.71 0.42 -17.96
N SER A 22 -10.67 0.90 -18.61
CA SER A 22 -9.33 0.40 -18.39
C SER A 22 -9.02 0.69 -16.93
N HIS A 23 -9.06 -0.32 -16.08
CA HIS A 23 -8.43 -0.26 -14.77
C HIS A 23 -6.94 -0.08 -15.07
N GLY A 24 -6.51 1.16 -14.99
CA GLY A 24 -5.11 1.50 -15.10
C GLY A 24 -4.37 0.82 -13.96
N THR A 25 -3.78 -0.32 -14.27
CA THR A 25 -2.67 -0.84 -13.49
C THR A 25 -1.58 0.21 -13.61
N THR A 26 -1.45 1.06 -12.60
CA THR A 26 -0.29 1.93 -12.45
C THR A 26 0.90 1.01 -12.28
N THR A 27 1.56 0.67 -13.37
CA THR A 27 2.90 0.12 -13.39
C THR A 27 3.82 1.22 -12.85
N ASN A 28 3.97 1.27 -11.53
CA ASN A 28 5.07 1.97 -10.91
C ASN A 28 6.34 1.28 -11.40
N SER A 29 7.00 1.93 -12.32
CA SER A 29 8.31 1.66 -12.92
C SER A 29 9.12 0.58 -12.17
N GLY A 30 8.91 -0.71 -12.48
CA GLY A 30 9.81 -1.81 -12.11
C GLY A 30 9.95 -2.13 -10.62
N ARG A 31 9.25 -1.43 -9.74
CA ARG A 31 9.32 -1.62 -8.29
C ARG A 31 8.34 -2.70 -7.84
N THR A 32 8.84 -3.70 -7.11
CA THR A 32 7.99 -4.74 -6.53
C THR A 32 7.40 -4.24 -5.21
N VAL A 33 6.11 -4.43 -5.02
CA VAL A 33 5.43 -4.13 -3.74
C VAL A 33 5.35 -5.41 -2.92
N ARG A 34 5.87 -5.35 -1.70
CA ARG A 34 5.82 -6.43 -0.71
C ARG A 34 4.88 -6.01 0.41
N THR A 35 3.75 -6.67 0.52
CA THR A 35 2.73 -6.29 1.52
C THR A 35 2.85 -7.14 2.77
N VAL A 36 2.84 -6.48 3.91
CA VAL A 36 2.61 -7.04 5.24
C VAL A 36 1.17 -6.72 5.62
N GLU A 37 0.35 -7.73 5.79
CA GLU A 37 -1.02 -7.58 6.25
C GLU A 37 -1.09 -7.70 7.77
N ILE A 38 -1.74 -6.75 8.41
CA ILE A 38 -2.02 -6.72 9.84
C ILE A 38 -3.50 -6.98 10.03
N SER A 39 -3.83 -8.23 10.35
CA SER A 39 -5.17 -8.69 10.69
C SER A 39 -5.17 -9.22 12.14
N ASP A 40 -5.69 -10.38 12.42
CA ASP A 40 -5.53 -11.04 13.73
C ASP A 40 -4.09 -11.49 13.98
N LEU A 41 -3.34 -11.65 12.91
CA LEU A 41 -1.91 -11.92 12.89
C LEU A 41 -1.22 -10.98 11.91
N VAL A 42 0.09 -10.81 12.08
CA VAL A 42 0.93 -10.11 11.11
C VAL A 42 1.48 -11.14 10.11
N LYS A 43 1.19 -10.96 8.83
CA LYS A 43 1.60 -11.90 7.77
C LYS A 43 2.21 -11.17 6.57
N PRO A 44 3.32 -11.69 6.01
CA PRO A 44 4.17 -12.75 6.57
C PRO A 44 5.03 -12.24 7.75
N GLY A 45 5.43 -13.15 8.66
CA GLY A 45 6.28 -12.81 9.80
C GLY A 45 7.72 -12.43 9.40
N VAL A 46 8.20 -12.97 8.28
CA VAL A 46 9.46 -12.58 7.62
C VAL A 46 9.15 -12.30 6.15
N ILE A 47 9.60 -11.16 5.68
CA ILE A 47 9.47 -10.75 4.28
C ILE A 47 10.85 -10.50 3.68
N TYR A 48 11.02 -10.85 2.42
CA TYR A 48 12.24 -10.60 1.66
C TYR A 48 11.99 -9.50 0.64
N ALA A 49 12.85 -8.51 0.61
CA ALA A 49 12.80 -7.40 -0.31
C ALA A 49 14.20 -7.12 -0.88
N SER A 50 14.25 -6.43 -2.01
CA SER A 50 15.48 -5.88 -2.57
C SER A 50 15.53 -4.36 -2.34
N PRO A 51 16.73 -3.75 -2.33
CA PRO A 51 16.81 -2.29 -2.35
C PRO A 51 15.98 -1.70 -3.50
N GLY A 52 15.13 -0.73 -3.19
CA GLY A 52 14.21 -0.13 -4.15
C GLY A 52 12.82 -0.77 -4.22
N ASP A 53 12.60 -1.97 -3.67
CA ASP A 53 11.25 -2.52 -3.49
C ASP A 53 10.44 -1.65 -2.51
N GLU A 54 9.13 -1.66 -2.65
CA GLU A 54 8.23 -1.05 -1.68
C GLU A 54 7.79 -2.11 -0.67
N VAL A 55 8.04 -1.88 0.61
CA VAL A 55 7.44 -2.67 1.70
C VAL A 55 6.28 -1.87 2.27
N ARG A 56 5.10 -2.46 2.25
CA ARG A 56 3.84 -1.83 2.66
C ARG A 56 3.24 -2.58 3.84
N TRP A 57 2.95 -1.88 4.92
CA TRP A 57 2.18 -2.39 6.06
C TRP A 57 0.75 -1.89 5.93
N MET A 58 -0.20 -2.83 5.81
CA MET A 58 -1.62 -2.54 5.64
C MET A 58 -2.40 -3.00 6.87
N ASN A 59 -3.14 -2.08 7.48
CA ASN A 59 -4.05 -2.41 8.57
C ASN A 59 -5.38 -2.93 8.01
N ALA A 60 -5.58 -4.24 8.06
CA ALA A 60 -6.83 -4.91 7.68
C ALA A 60 -7.82 -5.07 8.84
N ARG A 61 -7.53 -4.46 10.00
CA ARG A 61 -8.39 -4.50 11.19
C ARG A 61 -9.38 -3.34 11.18
N GLU A 62 -10.40 -3.45 12.01
CA GLU A 62 -11.39 -2.38 12.24
C GLU A 62 -10.90 -1.32 13.25
N ASN A 63 -9.81 -1.61 13.97
CA ASN A 63 -9.24 -0.70 14.97
C ASN A 63 -7.85 -0.21 14.53
N PRO A 64 -7.41 0.97 14.99
CA PRO A 64 -6.06 1.45 14.74
C PRO A 64 -5.02 0.52 15.35
N VAL A 65 -3.91 0.32 14.63
CA VAL A 65 -2.74 -0.43 15.09
C VAL A 65 -1.52 0.47 15.13
N ARG A 66 -0.50 0.10 15.90
CA ARG A 66 0.80 0.77 15.84
C ARG A 66 1.87 -0.17 15.32
N VAL A 67 2.73 0.36 14.48
CA VAL A 67 3.96 -0.31 14.02
C VAL A 67 5.14 0.43 14.61
N GLY A 68 5.98 -0.30 15.32
CA GLY A 68 7.20 0.23 15.92
C GLY A 68 8.43 -0.41 15.32
N PHE A 69 9.30 0.39 14.74
CA PHE A 69 10.56 -0.05 14.14
C PHE A 69 11.69 -0.02 15.17
N LEU A 70 12.47 -1.10 15.23
CA LEU A 70 13.50 -1.28 16.26
C LEU A 70 14.87 -0.77 15.85
N ASN A 71 15.08 -0.52 14.54
CA ASN A 71 16.37 -0.03 14.04
C ASN A 71 16.16 1.11 13.03
N ARG A 72 16.34 2.33 13.53
CA ARG A 72 16.09 3.59 12.80
C ARG A 72 17.01 3.80 11.59
N ASN A 73 18.22 3.30 11.63
CA ASN A 73 19.22 3.52 10.59
C ASN A 73 18.79 3.05 9.18
N LEU A 74 17.84 2.11 9.09
CA LEU A 74 17.26 1.67 7.81
C LEU A 74 16.04 2.50 7.40
N LEU A 75 15.46 3.27 8.33
CA LEU A 75 14.34 4.17 8.06
C LEU A 75 14.82 5.50 7.48
N GLU A 76 16.05 5.93 7.80
CA GLU A 76 16.59 7.23 7.38
C GLU A 76 16.96 7.23 5.89
N ASP A 77 17.39 6.08 5.36
CA ASP A 77 17.77 5.90 3.96
C ASP A 77 16.65 5.23 3.16
N HIS A 78 15.74 6.01 2.62
CA HIS A 78 14.58 5.51 1.87
C HIS A 78 14.22 6.40 0.68
N GLN A 79 13.59 5.82 -0.35
CA GLN A 79 13.15 6.52 -1.56
C GLN A 79 11.66 6.84 -1.60
N CYS A 80 10.84 6.18 -0.81
CA CYS A 80 9.42 6.47 -0.69
C CYS A 80 9.05 6.83 0.75
N GLN A 81 8.10 7.76 0.89
CA GLN A 81 7.76 8.39 2.15
C GLN A 81 6.24 8.39 2.32
N ASN A 82 5.65 7.23 2.55
CA ASN A 82 4.23 7.21 2.85
C ASN A 82 4.00 6.83 4.32
N GLY A 83 3.71 7.84 5.12
CA GLY A 83 3.32 7.69 6.52
C GLY A 83 4.46 7.46 7.52
N ILE A 84 5.72 7.31 7.08
CA ILE A 84 6.88 7.08 7.95
C ILE A 84 7.57 8.39 8.33
N VAL A 85 7.45 9.39 7.48
CA VAL A 85 8.03 10.72 7.68
C VAL A 85 6.92 11.71 7.97
N ASN A 86 7.10 12.55 9.00
CA ASN A 86 6.15 13.60 9.31
C ASN A 86 6.30 14.80 8.34
N LEU A 87 5.42 15.81 8.50
CA LEU A 87 5.44 17.02 7.67
C LEU A 87 6.73 17.85 7.80
N LEU A 88 7.54 17.61 8.83
CA LEU A 88 8.82 18.28 9.07
C LEU A 88 10.00 17.49 8.50
N GLY A 89 9.75 16.33 7.88
CA GLY A 89 10.79 15.46 7.35
C GLY A 89 11.46 14.57 8.41
N GLU A 90 10.91 14.47 9.61
CA GLU A 90 11.43 13.62 10.66
C GLU A 90 10.88 12.20 10.54
N VAL A 91 11.76 11.22 10.72
CA VAL A 91 11.40 9.80 10.68
C VAL A 91 10.76 9.39 11.99
N ASN A 92 9.55 8.86 11.90
CA ASN A 92 8.86 8.25 13.03
C ASN A 92 9.17 6.75 13.10
N ASP A 93 9.65 6.30 14.24
CA ASP A 93 9.89 4.89 14.53
C ASP A 93 8.68 4.17 15.16
N LEU A 94 7.67 4.94 15.55
CA LEU A 94 6.39 4.43 16.05
C LEU A 94 5.24 5.14 15.34
N ILE A 95 4.48 4.39 14.53
CA ILE A 95 3.47 4.93 13.64
C ILE A 95 2.13 4.27 13.89
N THR A 96 1.07 5.08 13.97
CA THR A 96 -0.31 4.58 14.03
C THR A 96 -0.88 4.48 12.62
N ILE A 97 -1.46 3.33 12.29
CA ILE A 97 -2.13 3.07 11.02
C ILE A 97 -3.62 2.91 11.31
N ALA A 98 -4.44 3.79 10.73
CA ALA A 98 -5.89 3.71 10.86
C ALA A 98 -6.46 2.48 10.12
N PRO A 99 -7.71 2.06 10.43
CA PRO A 99 -8.38 0.97 9.72
C PRO A 99 -8.38 1.17 8.20
N GLY A 100 -7.96 0.15 7.46
CA GLY A 100 -7.91 0.18 6.00
C GLY A 100 -6.79 1.02 5.40
N GLU A 101 -5.99 1.71 6.21
CA GLU A 101 -4.86 2.50 5.75
C GLU A 101 -3.55 1.68 5.71
N SER A 102 -2.54 2.26 5.10
CA SER A 102 -1.21 1.66 4.98
C SER A 102 -0.10 2.70 5.08
N ILE A 103 1.06 2.23 5.51
CA ILE A 103 2.33 2.95 5.42
C ILE A 103 3.29 2.18 4.54
N SER A 104 4.27 2.85 3.95
CA SER A 104 5.25 2.23 3.06
C SER A 104 6.65 2.75 3.29
N LEU A 105 7.61 1.84 3.11
CA LEU A 105 9.05 2.12 3.11
C LEU A 105 9.68 1.53 1.85
N CYS A 106 10.55 2.28 1.19
CA CYS A 106 11.38 1.80 0.09
C CYS A 106 12.86 1.88 0.50
N PRO A 107 13.40 0.83 1.11
CA PRO A 107 14.79 0.82 1.57
C PRO A 107 15.74 0.89 0.38
N VAL A 108 16.83 1.64 0.52
CA VAL A 108 17.84 1.80 -0.54
C VAL A 108 19.08 0.94 -0.33
N ARG A 109 19.22 0.32 0.83
CA ARG A 109 20.36 -0.54 1.15
C ARG A 109 19.95 -1.85 1.82
N ALA A 110 20.80 -2.85 1.73
CA ALA A 110 20.60 -4.14 2.38
C ALA A 110 20.67 -4.01 3.93
N GLY A 111 19.93 -4.89 4.60
CA GLY A 111 19.88 -4.96 6.05
C GLY A 111 18.63 -5.70 6.54
N ASP A 112 18.54 -5.89 7.84
CA ASP A 112 17.36 -6.48 8.48
C ASP A 112 16.61 -5.39 9.26
N LEU A 113 15.43 -5.02 8.77
CA LEU A 113 14.53 -4.10 9.46
C LEU A 113 13.61 -4.91 10.38
N ARG A 114 13.76 -4.71 11.68
CA ARG A 114 12.94 -5.37 12.69
C ARG A 114 11.86 -4.44 13.20
N TYR A 115 10.68 -5.00 13.45
CA TYR A 115 9.53 -4.23 13.95
C TYR A 115 8.60 -5.10 14.78
N ASN A 116 7.78 -4.42 15.58
CA ASN A 116 6.64 -5.02 16.28
C ASN A 116 5.36 -4.29 15.88
N VAL A 117 4.23 -4.98 16.03
CA VAL A 117 2.90 -4.42 15.84
C VAL A 117 2.14 -4.52 17.15
N TRP A 118 1.53 -3.41 17.57
CA TRP A 118 0.56 -3.38 18.65
C TRP A 118 -0.83 -3.38 18.02
N PHE A 119 -1.59 -4.45 18.26
CA PHE A 119 -2.92 -4.67 17.68
C PHE A 119 -4.00 -3.74 18.24
N ASP A 120 -3.74 -3.14 19.38
CA ASP A 120 -4.58 -2.13 20.03
C ASP A 120 -3.74 -0.90 20.31
N ALA A 121 -3.98 0.17 19.52
CA ALA A 121 -3.23 1.42 19.63
C ALA A 121 -3.55 2.17 20.95
N ASP A 122 -4.74 1.97 21.50
CA ASP A 122 -5.21 2.65 22.71
C ASP A 122 -4.80 1.89 23.98
N ASN A 123 -4.63 0.55 23.88
CA ASN A 123 -4.15 -0.29 24.96
C ASN A 123 -2.99 -1.18 24.50
N PRO A 124 -1.79 -0.64 24.35
CA PRO A 124 -0.66 -1.38 23.79
C PRO A 124 -0.14 -2.52 24.69
N ARG A 125 -0.45 -2.52 25.98
CA ARG A 125 -0.02 -3.56 26.91
C ARG A 125 -0.73 -4.87 26.60
N GLY A 126 0.05 -5.93 26.31
CA GLY A 126 -0.47 -7.27 26.02
C GLY A 126 -1.00 -7.46 24.58
N SER A 127 -0.93 -6.45 23.73
CA SER A 127 -1.36 -6.55 22.33
C SER A 127 -0.21 -6.60 21.32
N MET A 128 1.02 -6.72 21.77
CA MET A 128 2.21 -6.67 20.91
C MET A 128 2.44 -8.01 20.21
N SER A 129 2.71 -7.95 18.92
CA SER A 129 3.15 -9.09 18.12
C SER A 129 4.55 -9.58 18.55
N PRO A 130 4.95 -10.82 18.19
CA PRO A 130 6.37 -11.16 18.12
C PRO A 130 7.14 -10.19 17.23
N THR A 131 8.46 -10.14 17.38
CA THR A 131 9.30 -9.33 16.48
C THR A 131 9.30 -9.91 15.07
N MET A 132 8.91 -9.09 14.11
CA MET A 132 8.88 -9.39 12.69
C MET A 132 10.11 -8.81 12.00
N THR A 133 10.44 -9.33 10.82
CA THR A 133 11.64 -8.90 10.11
C THR A 133 11.39 -8.73 8.61
N VAL A 134 11.79 -7.57 8.09
CA VAL A 134 12.01 -7.38 6.64
C VAL A 134 13.50 -7.58 6.37
N ARG A 135 13.81 -8.59 5.57
CA ARG A 135 15.18 -8.89 5.13
C ARG A 135 15.43 -8.28 3.77
N ILE A 136 16.21 -7.21 3.74
CA ILE A 136 16.57 -6.50 2.52
C ILE A 136 17.91 -7.06 2.05
N ARG A 137 17.91 -7.69 0.87
CA ARG A 137 19.11 -8.30 0.29
C ARG A 137 19.44 -7.63 -1.03
N GLY A 138 20.68 -7.23 -1.19
CA GLY A 138 21.21 -6.84 -2.50
C GLY A 138 21.22 -8.04 -3.44
N GLY A 139 20.90 -7.81 -4.69
CA GLY A 139 21.07 -8.77 -5.75
C GLY A 139 22.55 -8.97 -6.08
#